data_0a37fae1202f1178a13005609ae18f95
#
_entry.id   0a37fae1202f1178a13005609ae18f95
#
_cell.length_a   1.000
_cell.length_b   1.000
_cell.length_c   1.000
_cell.angle_alpha   90.00
_cell.angle_beta   90.00
_cell.angle_gamma   90.00
#
_symmetry.space_group_name_H-M   'P 1'
#
loop_
_entity.id
_entity.type
_entity.pdbx_description
1 polymer ?
#
loop_
_entity_poly.entity_id
_entity_poly.type
_entity_poly.pdbx_seq_one_letter_code
_entity_poly.pdbx_strand_id
1 'polypeptide(L)'
;MKTPMNTRSLRAGLPSRHFPQHHTVQASVQAPVQAEVHHHVKKPVRVMKFGGTSVGDASCIARVVEIIRAASRESQVVVVVSAMSGVTNQLVAAATQSEQGQHASVTTIFSSIREQHEKAIGALIQSAAERGRIDSKMKRLLEDGERFCQGTSMLRELTLRSRDAISGLGERLSAPLVAAALAERGVASEAIEATELVVTDSCHGGAEPLMDQTGERCEARLRPLLDQNIIPVVTGFIGATEDGVLTTLGRGGSDYSATIVGAALQADEVIIWTDVDGLQTSDPRLVDGGCTIPELSYREASELAYFGAKVLHPKTLRAVMQCGIPLWIRNTFAPERPGTRITPAGQTGTGAVKAVTAIHDVVLINIGGPGMVGVQDVLGRTLRTTATVRADVLLISQSSSQNDLCLVIPSALAKSTVEALHHEFAHELAHEHEKEEHITVDPTVAIIAVVGQHMRGVAGAVGRACSALDRENVSIVAIAQGSTECTFSLVVPKGDMKAALVSIHREFQLGDTASRSVAEPVTPYPCYQTLPDNTHTEQGK
;
A
#
# COMPACT_ATOMS: atom_id res chain seq x y z
N MET A 1 -20.02 9.67 -60.11
CA MET A 1 -21.31 9.37 -60.78
C MET A 1 -22.36 9.34 -59.69
N LYS A 2 -23.04 10.47 -59.49
CA LYS A 2 -24.49 10.73 -59.75
C LYS A 2 -25.43 9.80 -58.97
N THR A 3 -25.89 10.28 -57.80
CA THR A 3 -27.23 10.86 -57.47
C THR A 3 -28.47 10.18 -58.11
N PRO A 4 -29.68 10.42 -57.62
CA PRO A 4 -30.32 10.58 -56.32
C PRO A 4 -31.78 10.04 -56.22
N MET A 5 -32.47 10.37 -55.06
CA MET A 5 -33.92 10.60 -54.87
C MET A 5 -34.94 9.45 -55.07
N ASN A 6 -35.85 9.24 -54.10
CA ASN A 6 -37.20 9.78 -54.26
C ASN A 6 -38.06 9.68 -52.95
N THR A 7 -38.66 10.80 -52.65
CA THR A 7 -39.76 11.04 -51.73
C THR A 7 -41.08 10.53 -52.30
N ARG A 8 -41.99 10.01 -51.47
CA ARG A 8 -43.45 10.14 -51.68
C ARG A 8 -44.25 10.02 -50.39
N SER A 9 -44.89 11.12 -50.07
CA SER A 9 -46.01 11.26 -49.17
C SER A 9 -47.26 10.62 -49.73
N LEU A 10 -48.15 10.07 -48.88
CA LEU A 10 -49.56 9.91 -49.17
C LEU A 10 -50.39 10.11 -47.89
N ARG A 11 -51.20 11.15 -47.94
CA ARG A 11 -52.34 11.43 -47.07
C ARG A 11 -53.56 10.62 -47.57
N ALA A 12 -54.35 10.15 -46.66
CA ALA A 12 -55.83 9.95 -46.74
C ALA A 12 -56.25 9.18 -45.47
N GLY A 13 -57.24 9.46 -44.70
CA GLY A 13 -58.51 10.11 -44.86
C GLY A 13 -59.39 9.46 -43.80
N LEU A 14 -60.00 10.24 -42.89
CA LEU A 14 -60.96 9.82 -41.88
C LEU A 14 -62.24 9.25 -42.49
N PRO A 15 -62.98 8.41 -41.81
CA PRO A 15 -64.36 8.81 -41.46
C PRO A 15 -64.75 8.59 -39.99
N SER A 16 -65.52 9.56 -39.54
CA SER A 16 -66.29 9.66 -38.32
C SER A 16 -67.34 8.57 -38.21
N ARG A 17 -67.52 7.97 -37.02
CA ARG A 17 -68.78 7.33 -36.62
C ARG A 17 -69.03 7.51 -35.11
N HIS A 18 -70.22 8.01 -34.89
CA HIS A 18 -71.15 8.13 -33.80
C HIS A 18 -70.90 7.37 -32.49
N PHE A 19 -71.09 8.12 -31.40
CA PHE A 19 -71.36 7.66 -30.03
C PHE A 19 -72.78 7.08 -29.91
N PRO A 20 -72.99 6.15 -28.95
CA PRO A 20 -74.17 6.22 -28.07
C PRO A 20 -73.74 6.35 -26.60
N GLN A 21 -74.42 7.24 -25.92
CA GLN A 21 -74.48 7.34 -24.45
C GLN A 21 -75.12 6.10 -23.89
N HIS A 22 -74.63 5.53 -22.77
CA HIS A 22 -75.46 4.95 -21.71
C HIS A 22 -74.69 4.57 -20.47
N HIS A 23 -75.24 5.00 -19.35
CA HIS A 23 -75.25 4.48 -18.00
C HIS A 23 -73.99 4.52 -17.11
N THR A 24 -74.09 5.45 -16.19
CA THR A 24 -73.31 5.55 -14.94
C THR A 24 -73.58 4.32 -14.06
N VAL A 25 -72.55 3.50 -13.86
CA VAL A 25 -72.52 2.53 -12.76
C VAL A 25 -71.41 3.05 -11.81
N GLN A 26 -71.88 3.45 -10.60
CA GLN A 26 -70.97 3.73 -9.50
C GLN A 26 -70.31 2.43 -9.05
N ALA A 27 -69.04 2.21 -9.44
CA ALA A 27 -68.19 1.21 -8.85
C ALA A 27 -67.40 1.87 -7.73
N SER A 28 -67.58 1.40 -6.53
CA SER A 28 -66.78 1.75 -5.35
C SER A 28 -65.31 1.40 -5.61
N VAL A 29 -64.48 2.43 -5.82
CA VAL A 29 -63.05 2.27 -5.92
C VAL A 29 -62.51 2.02 -4.49
N GLN A 30 -62.22 0.76 -4.18
CA GLN A 30 -61.31 0.41 -3.09
C GLN A 30 -59.94 0.95 -3.44
N ALA A 31 -59.39 1.82 -2.58
CA ALA A 31 -58.04 2.32 -2.70
C ALA A 31 -57.03 1.15 -2.71
N PRO A 32 -56.05 1.14 -3.60
CA PRO A 32 -55.01 0.12 -3.56
C PRO A 32 -54.23 0.28 -2.26
N VAL A 33 -54.12 -0.81 -1.50
CA VAL A 33 -53.16 -0.94 -0.39
C VAL A 33 -51.79 -0.62 -0.95
N GLN A 34 -51.22 0.49 -0.52
CA GLN A 34 -49.81 0.80 -0.80
C GLN A 34 -48.98 -0.30 -0.14
N ALA A 35 -48.48 -1.23 -0.95
CA ALA A 35 -47.38 -2.09 -0.56
C ALA A 35 -46.20 -1.16 -0.27
N GLU A 36 -45.86 -1.00 0.99
CA GLU A 36 -44.59 -0.38 1.40
C GLU A 36 -43.47 -1.20 0.76
N VAL A 37 -42.94 -0.69 -0.34
CA VAL A 37 -41.69 -1.16 -0.90
C VAL A 37 -40.59 -0.76 0.11
N HIS A 38 -40.33 -1.65 1.05
CA HIS A 38 -39.10 -1.52 1.85
C HIS A 38 -37.95 -1.60 0.89
N HIS A 39 -37.45 -0.43 0.46
CA HIS A 39 -36.11 -0.31 -0.08
C HIS A 39 -35.16 -0.79 1.01
N HIS A 40 -34.76 -2.05 0.98
CA HIS A 40 -33.60 -2.52 1.72
C HIS A 40 -32.41 -1.72 1.20
N VAL A 41 -32.06 -0.65 1.89
CA VAL A 41 -30.80 0.06 1.66
C VAL A 41 -29.71 -0.97 1.90
N LYS A 42 -29.05 -1.41 0.83
CA LYS A 42 -27.96 -2.39 0.90
C LYS A 42 -26.88 -1.81 1.83
N LYS A 43 -26.54 -2.53 2.90
CA LYS A 43 -25.48 -2.09 3.81
C LYS A 43 -24.17 -1.92 3.04
N PRO A 44 -23.36 -0.89 3.34
CA PRO A 44 -22.07 -0.71 2.71
C PRO A 44 -21.14 -1.89 3.02
N VAL A 45 -20.28 -2.24 2.06
CA VAL A 45 -19.27 -3.30 2.21
C VAL A 45 -17.97 -2.69 2.73
N ARG A 46 -17.50 -3.18 3.86
CA ARG A 46 -16.23 -2.78 4.49
C ARG A 46 -15.25 -3.94 4.51
N VAL A 47 -14.05 -3.73 4.01
CA VAL A 47 -12.96 -4.69 4.18
C VAL A 47 -12.06 -4.22 5.32
N MET A 48 -11.93 -5.02 6.37
CA MET A 48 -11.19 -4.69 7.58
C MET A 48 -9.98 -5.63 7.71
N LYS A 49 -8.77 -5.08 7.59
CA LYS A 49 -7.55 -5.86 7.78
C LYS A 49 -7.00 -5.65 9.19
N PHE A 50 -6.59 -6.72 9.84
CA PHE A 50 -5.92 -6.67 11.15
C PHE A 50 -4.49 -7.18 11.04
N GLY A 51 -3.53 -6.32 11.47
CA GLY A 51 -2.10 -6.62 11.45
C GLY A 51 -1.69 -7.68 12.48
N GLY A 52 -0.46 -8.18 12.38
CA GLY A 52 0.06 -9.20 13.29
C GLY A 52 0.05 -8.77 14.76
N THR A 53 0.33 -7.52 15.06
CA THR A 53 0.22 -6.94 16.41
C THR A 53 -1.23 -6.90 16.91
N SER A 54 -2.18 -6.67 16.00
CA SER A 54 -3.62 -6.65 16.30
C SER A 54 -4.17 -8.04 16.64
N VAL A 55 -3.57 -9.11 16.14
CA VAL A 55 -3.94 -10.52 16.40
C VAL A 55 -2.84 -11.27 17.16
N GLY A 56 -1.97 -10.56 17.89
CA GLY A 56 -0.76 -11.08 18.51
C GLY A 56 -0.99 -12.10 19.60
N ASP A 57 -2.06 -11.95 20.38
CA ASP A 57 -2.46 -12.83 21.46
C ASP A 57 -3.99 -12.85 21.67
N ALA A 58 -4.46 -13.60 22.65
CA ALA A 58 -5.88 -13.72 22.96
C ALA A 58 -6.55 -12.38 23.30
N SER A 59 -5.86 -11.49 24.01
CA SER A 59 -6.42 -10.19 24.39
C SER A 59 -6.57 -9.26 23.20
N CYS A 60 -5.60 -9.29 22.30
CA CYS A 60 -5.62 -8.57 21.02
C CYS A 60 -6.76 -9.09 20.13
N ILE A 61 -6.91 -10.41 19.96
CA ILE A 61 -7.98 -11.02 19.18
C ILE A 61 -9.35 -10.69 19.78
N ALA A 62 -9.51 -10.72 21.11
CA ALA A 62 -10.77 -10.33 21.75
C ALA A 62 -11.18 -8.90 21.42
N ARG A 63 -10.21 -7.96 21.37
CA ARG A 63 -10.45 -6.56 20.94
C ARG A 63 -10.85 -6.48 19.48
N VAL A 64 -10.15 -7.21 18.61
CA VAL A 64 -10.47 -7.31 17.16
C VAL A 64 -11.91 -7.79 16.98
N VAL A 65 -12.33 -8.81 17.72
CA VAL A 65 -13.72 -9.32 17.68
C VAL A 65 -14.73 -8.24 18.04
N GLU A 66 -14.47 -7.42 19.07
CA GLU A 66 -15.38 -6.32 19.45
C GLU A 66 -15.44 -5.22 18.37
N ILE A 67 -14.32 -4.88 17.75
CA ILE A 67 -14.27 -3.92 16.63
C ILE A 67 -15.10 -4.44 15.44
N ILE A 68 -14.92 -5.70 15.07
CA ILE A 68 -15.66 -6.34 13.97
C ILE A 68 -17.16 -6.38 14.29
N ARG A 69 -17.52 -6.78 15.53
CA ARG A 69 -18.90 -6.85 15.98
C ARG A 69 -19.60 -5.49 15.95
N ALA A 70 -18.89 -4.44 16.32
CA ALA A 70 -19.43 -3.08 16.21
C ALA A 70 -19.67 -2.68 14.75
N ALA A 71 -18.70 -2.93 13.86
CA ALA A 71 -18.81 -2.60 12.44
C ALA A 71 -19.92 -3.38 11.71
N SER A 72 -20.13 -4.66 12.06
CA SER A 72 -21.13 -5.54 11.41
C SER A 72 -22.59 -5.12 11.64
N ARG A 73 -22.84 -4.25 12.62
CA ARG A 73 -24.19 -3.68 12.85
C ARG A 73 -24.61 -2.75 11.71
N GLU A 74 -23.64 -2.02 11.15
CA GLU A 74 -23.87 -0.94 10.19
C GLU A 74 -23.47 -1.33 8.76
N SER A 75 -22.61 -2.34 8.59
CA SER A 75 -22.02 -2.71 7.30
C SER A 75 -21.94 -4.22 7.12
N GLN A 76 -21.82 -4.66 5.87
CA GLN A 76 -21.34 -5.99 5.51
C GLN A 76 -19.80 -5.97 5.65
N VAL A 77 -19.25 -6.87 6.47
CA VAL A 77 -17.82 -6.86 6.80
C VAL A 77 -17.11 -8.06 6.20
N VAL A 78 -16.00 -7.82 5.54
CA VAL A 78 -14.99 -8.83 5.18
C VAL A 78 -13.76 -8.57 6.04
N VAL A 79 -13.27 -9.58 6.71
CA VAL A 79 -12.08 -9.48 7.57
C VAL A 79 -10.89 -10.11 6.86
N VAL A 80 -9.74 -9.42 6.87
CA VAL A 80 -8.46 -9.98 6.41
C VAL A 80 -7.50 -9.99 7.59
N VAL A 81 -6.88 -11.12 7.89
CA VAL A 81 -5.99 -11.26 9.03
C VAL A 81 -4.56 -11.60 8.61
N SER A 82 -3.59 -11.03 9.32
CA SER A 82 -2.19 -11.44 9.27
C SER A 82 -1.95 -12.65 10.19
N ALA A 83 -0.79 -13.27 10.08
CA ALA A 83 -0.28 -14.18 11.09
C ALA A 83 -0.22 -13.51 12.48
N MET A 84 -0.30 -14.27 13.56
CA MET A 84 -0.05 -13.77 14.91
C MET A 84 1.36 -13.18 15.00
N SER A 85 1.54 -12.22 15.93
CA SER A 85 2.81 -11.49 16.08
C SER A 85 4.01 -12.43 16.17
N GLY A 86 5.03 -12.19 15.34
CA GLY A 86 6.28 -12.95 15.30
C GLY A 86 6.22 -14.26 14.50
N VAL A 87 5.05 -14.83 14.23
CA VAL A 87 4.89 -16.16 13.60
C VAL A 87 5.49 -16.20 12.19
N THR A 88 5.26 -15.18 11.36
CA THR A 88 5.85 -15.13 10.01
C THR A 88 7.37 -15.14 10.05
N ASN A 89 7.98 -14.38 10.97
CA ASN A 89 9.44 -14.37 11.14
C ASN A 89 9.97 -15.73 11.60
N GLN A 90 9.27 -16.39 12.52
CA GLN A 90 9.61 -17.74 12.99
C GLN A 90 9.54 -18.76 11.83
N LEU A 91 8.51 -18.72 10.99
CA LEU A 91 8.37 -19.60 9.83
C LEU A 91 9.46 -19.36 8.78
N VAL A 92 9.82 -18.11 8.51
CA VAL A 92 10.94 -17.77 7.62
C VAL A 92 12.27 -18.25 8.20
N ALA A 93 12.48 -18.10 9.51
CA ALA A 93 13.66 -18.65 10.18
C ALA A 93 13.70 -20.18 10.12
N ALA A 94 12.58 -20.87 10.34
CA ALA A 94 12.48 -22.33 10.19
C ALA A 94 12.85 -22.79 8.79
N ALA A 95 12.36 -22.11 7.74
CA ALA A 95 12.69 -22.42 6.35
C ALA A 95 14.21 -22.28 6.09
N THR A 96 14.82 -21.18 6.53
CA THR A 96 16.26 -20.93 6.36
C THR A 96 17.11 -21.92 7.16
N GLN A 97 16.73 -22.22 8.40
CA GLN A 97 17.44 -23.19 9.24
C GLN A 97 17.29 -24.64 8.72
N SER A 98 16.16 -24.94 8.05
CA SER A 98 15.97 -26.21 7.38
C SER A 98 16.97 -26.42 6.24
N GLU A 99 17.19 -25.42 5.40
CA GLU A 99 18.20 -25.46 4.33
C GLU A 99 19.61 -25.74 4.91
N GLN A 100 19.90 -25.19 6.09
CA GLN A 100 21.15 -25.40 6.82
C GLN A 100 21.22 -26.77 7.55
N GLY A 101 20.12 -27.51 7.60
CA GLY A 101 20.01 -28.81 8.29
C GLY A 101 19.94 -28.71 9.82
N GLN A 102 19.46 -27.59 10.35
CA GLN A 102 19.37 -27.36 11.81
C GLN A 102 18.03 -27.88 12.37
N HIS A 103 17.83 -29.19 12.34
CA HIS A 103 16.55 -29.82 12.72
C HIS A 103 16.06 -29.47 14.13
N ALA A 104 16.95 -29.44 15.13
CA ALA A 104 16.57 -29.14 16.52
C ALA A 104 15.97 -27.73 16.64
N SER A 105 16.55 -26.75 15.94
CA SER A 105 16.04 -25.38 15.93
C SER A 105 14.68 -25.28 15.24
N VAL A 106 14.48 -26.00 14.15
CA VAL A 106 13.19 -26.06 13.45
C VAL A 106 12.10 -26.62 14.35
N THR A 107 12.37 -27.75 15.05
CA THR A 107 11.42 -28.34 16.00
C THR A 107 11.06 -27.36 17.13
N THR A 108 12.04 -26.62 17.68
CA THR A 108 11.81 -25.61 18.70
C THR A 108 10.90 -24.49 18.21
N ILE A 109 11.11 -24.02 16.97
CA ILE A 109 10.28 -22.98 16.34
C ILE A 109 8.83 -23.45 16.20
N PHE A 110 8.58 -24.63 15.63
CA PHE A 110 7.23 -25.17 15.47
C PHE A 110 6.54 -25.40 16.83
N SER A 111 7.28 -25.85 17.85
CA SER A 111 6.75 -25.97 19.22
C SER A 111 6.33 -24.62 19.79
N SER A 112 7.13 -23.56 19.59
CA SER A 112 6.79 -22.20 20.02
C SER A 112 5.54 -21.66 19.33
N ILE A 113 5.41 -21.86 18.01
CA ILE A 113 4.23 -21.46 17.24
C ILE A 113 3.00 -22.20 17.76
N ARG A 114 3.10 -23.50 18.00
CA ARG A 114 2.03 -24.33 18.57
C ARG A 114 1.57 -23.78 19.92
N GLU A 115 2.48 -23.59 20.85
CA GLU A 115 2.18 -23.09 22.21
C GLU A 115 1.49 -21.72 22.17
N GLN A 116 1.93 -20.80 21.30
CA GLN A 116 1.30 -19.48 21.14
C GLN A 116 -0.16 -19.59 20.72
N HIS A 117 -0.47 -20.46 19.75
CA HIS A 117 -1.83 -20.65 19.26
C HIS A 117 -2.70 -21.42 20.25
N GLU A 118 -2.19 -22.47 20.90
CA GLU A 118 -2.91 -23.24 21.93
C GLU A 118 -3.33 -22.34 23.11
N LYS A 119 -2.45 -21.44 23.56
CA LYS A 119 -2.79 -20.43 24.57
C LYS A 119 -3.94 -19.53 24.13
N ALA A 120 -3.91 -19.06 22.89
CA ALA A 120 -4.96 -18.20 22.37
C ALA A 120 -6.29 -18.96 22.21
N ILE A 121 -6.27 -20.19 21.68
CA ILE A 121 -7.44 -21.06 21.56
C ILE A 121 -8.05 -21.31 22.93
N GLY A 122 -7.24 -21.71 23.93
CA GLY A 122 -7.71 -22.00 25.29
C GLY A 122 -8.38 -20.82 25.98
N ALA A 123 -7.90 -19.59 25.71
CA ALA A 123 -8.45 -18.38 26.29
C ALA A 123 -9.72 -17.86 25.59
N LEU A 124 -9.84 -18.05 24.28
CA LEU A 124 -10.89 -17.44 23.46
C LEU A 124 -12.09 -18.37 23.23
N ILE A 125 -11.88 -19.69 23.10
CA ILE A 125 -12.89 -20.64 22.65
C ILE A 125 -13.33 -21.51 23.84
N GLN A 126 -14.58 -21.38 24.27
CA GLN A 126 -15.16 -22.12 25.38
C GLN A 126 -15.75 -23.47 24.94
N SER A 127 -16.35 -23.51 23.74
CA SER A 127 -16.92 -24.73 23.16
C SER A 127 -15.85 -25.81 22.96
N ALA A 128 -15.99 -26.95 23.65
CA ALA A 128 -15.05 -28.07 23.52
C ALA A 128 -15.03 -28.65 22.10
N ALA A 129 -16.19 -28.69 21.42
CA ALA A 129 -16.29 -29.18 20.04
C ALA A 129 -15.53 -28.26 19.06
N GLU A 130 -15.74 -26.94 19.19
CA GLU A 130 -15.06 -25.97 18.34
C GLU A 130 -13.55 -25.92 18.60
N ARG A 131 -13.14 -26.00 19.88
CA ARG A 131 -11.75 -26.12 20.27
C ARG A 131 -11.08 -27.33 19.61
N GLY A 132 -11.71 -28.50 19.70
CA GLY A 132 -11.18 -29.72 19.07
C GLY A 132 -11.08 -29.63 17.55
N ARG A 133 -12.02 -28.91 16.91
CA ARG A 133 -11.99 -28.67 15.45
C ARG A 133 -10.80 -27.79 15.05
N ILE A 134 -10.59 -26.69 15.77
CA ILE A 134 -9.47 -25.75 15.51
C ILE A 134 -8.13 -26.42 15.82
N ASP A 135 -7.99 -27.10 16.97
CA ASP A 135 -6.79 -27.83 17.34
C ASP A 135 -6.40 -28.88 16.28
N SER A 136 -7.38 -29.61 15.75
CA SER A 136 -7.15 -30.59 14.68
C SER A 136 -6.71 -29.94 13.36
N LYS A 137 -7.26 -28.78 13.02
CA LYS A 137 -6.82 -28.01 11.82
C LYS A 137 -5.42 -27.46 12.02
N MET A 138 -5.13 -26.86 13.16
CA MET A 138 -3.81 -26.34 13.53
C MET A 138 -2.74 -27.42 13.48
N LYS A 139 -3.00 -28.58 14.11
CA LYS A 139 -2.07 -29.71 14.13
C LYS A 139 -1.67 -30.14 12.71
N ARG A 140 -2.66 -30.31 11.82
CA ARG A 140 -2.40 -30.67 10.42
C ARG A 140 -1.53 -29.65 9.70
N LEU A 141 -1.83 -28.35 9.85
CA LEU A 141 -1.05 -27.28 9.21
C LEU A 141 0.41 -27.25 9.70
N LEU A 142 0.62 -27.44 11.00
CA LEU A 142 1.97 -27.49 11.57
C LEU A 142 2.73 -28.74 11.10
N GLU A 143 2.09 -29.91 11.06
CA GLU A 143 2.68 -31.15 10.51
C GLU A 143 3.06 -30.99 9.03
N ASP A 144 2.24 -30.33 8.21
CA ASP A 144 2.57 -30.03 6.81
C ASP A 144 3.78 -29.09 6.72
N GLY A 145 3.84 -28.06 7.58
CA GLY A 145 4.99 -27.16 7.66
C GLY A 145 6.28 -27.86 8.05
N GLU A 146 6.23 -28.76 9.04
CA GLU A 146 7.36 -29.59 9.44
C GLU A 146 7.83 -30.50 8.29
N ARG A 147 6.89 -31.10 7.51
CA ARG A 147 7.21 -31.89 6.32
C ARG A 147 7.89 -31.06 5.22
N PHE A 148 7.41 -29.81 4.97
CA PHE A 148 8.08 -28.92 4.03
C PHE A 148 9.51 -28.58 4.47
N CYS A 149 9.71 -28.31 5.75
CA CYS A 149 11.03 -28.09 6.32
C CYS A 149 11.92 -29.34 6.22
N GLN A 150 11.39 -30.54 6.44
CA GLN A 150 12.12 -31.80 6.25
C GLN A 150 12.57 -31.98 4.77
N GLY A 151 11.66 -31.71 3.81
CA GLY A 151 12.01 -31.77 2.38
C GLY A 151 13.11 -30.77 2.02
N THR A 152 13.02 -29.52 2.47
CA THR A 152 14.05 -28.48 2.30
C THR A 152 15.39 -28.92 2.88
N SER A 153 15.37 -29.54 4.07
CA SER A 153 16.59 -30.01 4.74
C SER A 153 17.25 -31.19 4.03
N MET A 154 16.45 -32.09 3.47
CA MET A 154 16.98 -33.26 2.69
C MET A 154 17.63 -32.78 1.40
N LEU A 155 17.03 -31.82 0.70
CA LEU A 155 17.55 -31.25 -0.55
C LEU A 155 18.68 -30.23 -0.33
N ARG A 156 18.80 -29.67 0.87
CA ARG A 156 19.71 -28.54 1.17
C ARG A 156 19.47 -27.36 0.25
N GLU A 157 18.22 -27.16 -0.14
CA GLU A 157 17.80 -26.11 -1.06
C GLU A 157 16.46 -25.52 -0.60
N LEU A 158 16.40 -24.19 -0.47
CA LEU A 158 15.19 -23.42 -0.17
C LEU A 158 14.77 -22.63 -1.41
N THR A 159 13.90 -23.19 -2.22
CA THR A 159 13.32 -22.46 -3.34
C THR A 159 12.35 -21.39 -2.85
N LEU A 160 12.10 -20.33 -3.64
CA LEU A 160 11.09 -19.31 -3.32
C LEU A 160 9.70 -19.93 -3.14
N ARG A 161 9.35 -20.97 -3.93
CA ARG A 161 8.10 -21.73 -3.79
C ARG A 161 7.99 -22.44 -2.43
N SER A 162 9.04 -23.11 -1.98
CA SER A 162 9.07 -23.78 -0.68
C SER A 162 8.97 -22.74 0.45
N ARG A 163 9.64 -21.59 0.30
CA ARG A 163 9.58 -20.49 1.24
C ARG A 163 8.16 -19.91 1.35
N ASP A 164 7.45 -19.75 0.22
CA ASP A 164 6.06 -19.30 0.20
C ASP A 164 5.16 -20.28 0.94
N ALA A 165 5.29 -21.58 0.67
CA ALA A 165 4.48 -22.62 1.30
C ALA A 165 4.67 -22.66 2.83
N ILE A 166 5.91 -22.45 3.32
CA ILE A 166 6.20 -22.42 4.76
C ILE A 166 5.72 -21.11 5.39
N SER A 167 6.06 -19.95 4.80
CA SER A 167 5.73 -18.64 5.39
C SER A 167 4.24 -18.34 5.39
N GLY A 168 3.48 -18.85 4.42
CA GLY A 168 2.02 -18.68 4.32
C GLY A 168 1.22 -19.47 5.36
N LEU A 169 1.84 -20.32 6.17
CA LEU A 169 1.15 -21.05 7.24
C LEU A 169 0.61 -20.15 8.34
N GLY A 170 1.27 -19.03 8.59
CA GLY A 170 0.91 -18.12 9.69
C GLY A 170 -0.52 -17.60 9.59
N GLU A 171 -0.92 -17.12 8.45
CA GLU A 171 -2.27 -16.62 8.19
C GLU A 171 -3.31 -17.75 8.16
N ARG A 172 -2.91 -18.93 7.67
CA ARG A 172 -3.75 -20.14 7.66
C ARG A 172 -4.04 -20.65 9.08
N LEU A 173 -3.16 -20.37 10.03
CA LEU A 173 -3.36 -20.65 11.46
C LEU A 173 -4.25 -19.58 12.12
N SER A 174 -4.07 -18.31 11.82
CA SER A 174 -4.75 -17.20 12.51
C SER A 174 -6.21 -17.01 12.06
N ALA A 175 -6.54 -17.16 10.77
CA ALA A 175 -7.88 -16.91 10.26
C ALA A 175 -8.96 -17.83 10.88
N PRO A 176 -8.74 -19.17 11.02
CA PRO A 176 -9.70 -20.03 11.70
C PRO A 176 -9.89 -19.67 13.18
N LEU A 177 -8.83 -19.23 13.87
CA LEU A 177 -8.91 -18.83 15.27
C LEU A 177 -9.76 -17.57 15.44
N VAL A 178 -9.56 -16.55 14.58
CA VAL A 178 -10.35 -15.31 14.62
C VAL A 178 -11.81 -15.58 14.26
N ALA A 179 -12.10 -16.45 13.26
CA ALA A 179 -13.45 -16.84 12.92
C ALA A 179 -14.15 -17.56 14.09
N ALA A 180 -13.46 -18.50 14.74
CA ALA A 180 -14.01 -19.19 15.91
C ALA A 180 -14.25 -18.22 17.09
N ALA A 181 -13.35 -17.26 17.31
CA ALA A 181 -13.52 -16.25 18.36
C ALA A 181 -14.73 -15.32 18.09
N LEU A 182 -15.04 -15.02 16.82
CA LEU A 182 -16.26 -14.32 16.42
C LEU A 182 -17.52 -15.16 16.71
N ALA A 183 -17.48 -16.44 16.35
CA ALA A 183 -18.59 -17.37 16.58
C ALA A 183 -18.92 -17.53 18.09
N GLU A 184 -17.91 -17.60 18.96
CA GLU A 184 -18.08 -17.62 20.42
C GLU A 184 -18.79 -16.35 20.96
N ARG A 185 -18.73 -15.24 20.24
CA ARG A 185 -19.44 -13.99 20.56
C ARG A 185 -20.77 -13.85 19.83
N GLY A 186 -21.27 -14.93 19.23
CA GLY A 186 -22.54 -14.97 18.51
C GLY A 186 -22.54 -14.27 17.14
N VAL A 187 -21.37 -14.08 16.55
CA VAL A 187 -21.22 -13.50 15.21
C VAL A 187 -20.93 -14.62 14.21
N ALA A 188 -21.89 -14.85 13.29
CA ALA A 188 -21.70 -15.85 12.24
C ALA A 188 -20.49 -15.48 11.36
N SER A 189 -19.56 -16.40 11.22
CA SER A 189 -18.30 -16.17 10.51
C SER A 189 -17.74 -17.46 9.91
N GLU A 190 -16.96 -17.31 8.85
CA GLU A 190 -16.31 -18.41 8.15
C GLU A 190 -14.88 -18.06 7.77
N ALA A 191 -13.93 -18.94 8.10
CA ALA A 191 -12.53 -18.79 7.70
C ALA A 191 -12.32 -19.26 6.26
N ILE A 192 -11.78 -18.39 5.41
CA ILE A 192 -11.55 -18.63 3.98
C ILE A 192 -10.06 -18.48 3.67
N GLU A 193 -9.49 -19.45 2.98
CA GLU A 193 -8.12 -19.35 2.51
C GLU A 193 -8.06 -18.47 1.24
N ALA A 194 -7.20 -17.45 1.24
CA ALA A 194 -7.09 -16.54 0.10
C ALA A 194 -6.61 -17.24 -1.18
N THR A 195 -6.06 -18.45 -1.09
CA THR A 195 -5.78 -19.30 -2.25
C THR A 195 -7.03 -19.70 -3.04
N GLU A 196 -8.23 -19.64 -2.42
CA GLU A 196 -9.51 -19.83 -3.11
C GLU A 196 -9.96 -18.56 -3.86
N LEU A 197 -9.44 -17.40 -3.49
CA LEU A 197 -9.92 -16.07 -3.92
C LEU A 197 -8.92 -15.35 -4.84
N VAL A 198 -7.66 -15.22 -4.36
CA VAL A 198 -6.63 -14.40 -5.01
C VAL A 198 -5.83 -15.26 -5.97
N VAL A 199 -6.09 -15.06 -7.26
CA VAL A 199 -5.31 -15.68 -8.33
C VAL A 199 -4.10 -14.82 -8.62
N THR A 200 -2.92 -15.43 -8.76
CA THR A 200 -1.66 -14.72 -8.99
C THR A 200 -0.89 -15.29 -10.17
N ASP A 201 0.12 -14.54 -10.60
CA ASP A 201 1.19 -15.10 -11.42
C ASP A 201 2.04 -16.11 -10.63
N SER A 202 3.07 -16.69 -11.29
CA SER A 202 3.99 -17.65 -10.68
C SER A 202 5.26 -17.04 -10.07
N CYS A 203 5.28 -15.72 -9.84
CA CYS A 203 6.42 -15.03 -9.23
C CYS A 203 6.47 -15.24 -7.72
N HIS A 204 7.02 -16.36 -7.27
CA HIS A 204 7.12 -16.68 -5.84
C HIS A 204 7.90 -15.61 -5.05
N GLY A 205 7.44 -15.34 -3.81
CA GLY A 205 8.01 -14.35 -2.90
C GLY A 205 7.51 -12.92 -3.10
N GLY A 206 6.69 -12.67 -4.12
CA GLY A 206 6.17 -11.33 -4.43
C GLY A 206 5.22 -11.32 -5.62
N ALA A 207 4.33 -12.31 -5.67
CA ALA A 207 3.40 -12.53 -6.77
C ALA A 207 2.45 -11.34 -6.98
N GLU A 208 2.09 -11.11 -8.25
CA GLU A 208 1.12 -10.08 -8.64
C GLU A 208 -0.25 -10.72 -8.87
N PRO A 209 -1.34 -10.09 -8.39
CA PRO A 209 -2.69 -10.62 -8.56
C PRO A 209 -3.19 -10.45 -9.99
N LEU A 210 -3.87 -11.48 -10.50
CA LEU A 210 -4.65 -11.45 -11.74
C LEU A 210 -6.07 -10.98 -11.39
N MET A 211 -6.30 -9.66 -11.49
CA MET A 211 -7.47 -8.99 -10.90
C MET A 211 -8.81 -9.46 -11.47
N ASP A 212 -8.90 -9.77 -12.75
CA ASP A 212 -10.15 -10.22 -13.39
C ASP A 212 -10.61 -11.55 -12.77
N GLN A 213 -9.73 -12.56 -12.73
CA GLN A 213 -10.03 -13.88 -12.15
C GLN A 213 -10.25 -13.79 -10.64
N THR A 214 -9.46 -12.94 -9.96
CA THR A 214 -9.62 -12.66 -8.52
C THR A 214 -11.00 -12.06 -8.24
N GLY A 215 -11.46 -11.12 -9.08
CA GLY A 215 -12.79 -10.52 -8.98
C GLY A 215 -13.91 -11.54 -9.08
N GLU A 216 -13.86 -12.40 -10.10
CA GLU A 216 -14.84 -13.48 -10.30
C GLU A 216 -14.90 -14.44 -9.10
N ARG A 217 -13.73 -14.88 -8.59
CA ARG A 217 -13.67 -15.79 -7.42
C ARG A 217 -14.16 -15.10 -6.14
N CYS A 218 -13.78 -13.85 -5.89
CA CYS A 218 -14.23 -13.09 -4.73
C CYS A 218 -15.75 -12.89 -4.76
N GLU A 219 -16.32 -12.50 -5.90
CA GLU A 219 -17.76 -12.31 -6.03
C GLU A 219 -18.52 -13.63 -5.83
N ALA A 220 -18.08 -14.71 -6.45
CA ALA A 220 -18.71 -16.02 -6.34
C ALA A 220 -18.65 -16.60 -4.91
N ARG A 221 -17.56 -16.38 -4.19
CA ARG A 221 -17.33 -17.01 -2.87
C ARG A 221 -17.77 -16.15 -1.69
N LEU A 222 -17.54 -14.83 -1.76
CA LEU A 222 -17.76 -13.92 -0.63
C LEU A 222 -19.17 -13.31 -0.63
N ARG A 223 -19.73 -12.98 -1.81
CA ARG A 223 -21.04 -12.32 -1.89
C ARG A 223 -22.16 -13.14 -1.25
N PRO A 224 -22.29 -14.46 -1.47
CA PRO A 224 -23.33 -15.25 -0.83
C PRO A 224 -23.22 -15.27 0.71
N LEU A 225 -22.01 -15.20 1.27
CA LEU A 225 -21.80 -15.13 2.72
C LEU A 225 -22.27 -13.77 3.27
N LEU A 226 -21.90 -12.69 2.60
CA LEU A 226 -22.29 -11.33 2.97
C LEU A 226 -23.81 -11.15 2.94
N ASP A 227 -24.49 -11.72 1.94
CA ASP A 227 -25.94 -11.67 1.82
C ASP A 227 -26.64 -12.47 2.94
N GLN A 228 -25.98 -13.49 3.49
CA GLN A 228 -26.43 -14.25 4.65
C GLN A 228 -25.98 -13.63 5.99
N ASN A 229 -25.35 -12.46 5.99
CA ASN A 229 -24.72 -11.82 7.15
C ASN A 229 -23.69 -12.72 7.86
N ILE A 230 -23.00 -13.59 7.12
CA ILE A 230 -21.84 -14.36 7.58
C ILE A 230 -20.57 -13.55 7.27
N ILE A 231 -19.72 -13.33 8.27
CA ILE A 231 -18.48 -12.59 8.11
C ILE A 231 -17.39 -13.51 7.57
N PRO A 232 -16.88 -13.29 6.32
CA PRO A 232 -15.71 -14.00 5.84
C PRO A 232 -14.45 -13.51 6.57
N VAL A 233 -13.65 -14.43 7.11
CA VAL A 233 -12.34 -14.16 7.69
C VAL A 233 -11.28 -14.74 6.77
N VAL A 234 -10.68 -13.90 5.95
CA VAL A 234 -9.77 -14.28 4.86
C VAL A 234 -8.33 -14.26 5.36
N THR A 235 -7.55 -15.27 4.98
CA THR A 235 -6.11 -15.25 5.20
C THR A 235 -5.46 -14.14 4.36
N GLY A 236 -4.70 -13.25 4.98
CA GLY A 236 -3.89 -12.28 4.24
C GLY A 236 -2.64 -12.91 3.61
N PHE A 237 -1.81 -12.10 2.93
CA PHE A 237 -0.47 -12.41 2.47
C PHE A 237 -0.36 -13.45 1.35
N ILE A 238 -1.25 -14.44 1.27
CA ILE A 238 -1.19 -15.54 0.32
C ILE A 238 -2.18 -15.41 -0.84
N GLY A 239 -1.89 -16.08 -1.93
CA GLY A 239 -2.74 -16.36 -3.08
C GLY A 239 -2.35 -17.69 -3.69
N ALA A 240 -2.84 -17.98 -4.87
CA ALA A 240 -2.43 -19.16 -5.63
C ALA A 240 -2.37 -18.85 -7.12
N THR A 241 -1.52 -19.57 -7.84
CA THR A 241 -1.55 -19.59 -9.31
C THR A 241 -2.85 -20.19 -9.82
N GLU A 242 -3.11 -20.07 -11.11
CA GLU A 242 -4.27 -20.73 -11.76
C GLU A 242 -4.29 -22.24 -11.49
N ASP A 243 -3.12 -22.87 -11.44
CA ASP A 243 -2.95 -24.31 -11.14
C ASP A 243 -3.07 -24.63 -9.64
N GLY A 244 -3.39 -23.67 -8.79
CA GLY A 244 -3.58 -23.85 -7.35
C GLY A 244 -2.28 -23.93 -6.54
N VAL A 245 -1.13 -23.54 -7.10
CA VAL A 245 0.13 -23.49 -6.37
C VAL A 245 0.17 -22.24 -5.49
N LEU A 246 0.38 -22.42 -4.19
CA LEU A 246 0.44 -21.32 -3.22
C LEU A 246 1.57 -20.34 -3.55
N THR A 247 1.27 -19.08 -3.51
CA THR A 247 2.18 -17.93 -3.67
C THR A 247 2.05 -16.97 -2.52
N THR A 248 3.03 -16.08 -2.33
CA THR A 248 2.92 -14.95 -1.39
C THR A 248 3.02 -13.62 -2.12
N LEU A 249 2.31 -12.60 -1.62
CA LEU A 249 2.25 -11.25 -2.21
C LEU A 249 3.46 -10.37 -1.83
N GLY A 250 4.38 -10.91 -1.05
CA GLY A 250 5.59 -10.20 -0.62
C GLY A 250 5.36 -9.23 0.55
N ARG A 251 6.26 -8.26 0.69
CA ARG A 251 6.22 -7.29 1.80
C ARG A 251 4.91 -6.50 1.80
N GLY A 252 4.29 -6.34 2.99
CA GLY A 252 2.98 -5.70 3.12
C GLY A 252 1.84 -6.55 2.56
N GLY A 253 2.06 -7.83 2.31
CA GLY A 253 1.13 -8.70 1.58
C GLY A 253 -0.26 -8.81 2.20
N SER A 254 -0.41 -8.79 3.53
CA SER A 254 -1.75 -8.84 4.16
C SER A 254 -2.53 -7.53 3.96
N ASP A 255 -1.87 -6.37 3.96
CA ASP A 255 -2.50 -5.09 3.60
C ASP A 255 -2.89 -5.08 2.13
N TYR A 256 -2.01 -5.63 1.28
CA TYR A 256 -2.30 -5.77 -0.15
C TYR A 256 -3.46 -6.74 -0.40
N SER A 257 -3.56 -7.87 0.33
CA SER A 257 -4.72 -8.77 0.26
C SER A 257 -6.03 -8.03 0.54
N ALA A 258 -6.06 -7.16 1.56
CA ALA A 258 -7.27 -6.41 1.90
C ALA A 258 -7.68 -5.45 0.79
N THR A 259 -6.74 -4.77 0.17
CA THR A 259 -7.04 -3.85 -0.94
C THR A 259 -7.38 -4.58 -2.23
N ILE A 260 -6.80 -5.76 -2.49
CA ILE A 260 -7.20 -6.65 -3.59
C ILE A 260 -8.65 -7.10 -3.41
N VAL A 261 -8.99 -7.63 -2.22
CA VAL A 261 -10.36 -8.07 -1.91
C VAL A 261 -11.34 -6.90 -1.94
N GLY A 262 -10.92 -5.73 -1.43
CA GLY A 262 -11.70 -4.49 -1.50
C GLY A 262 -12.01 -4.07 -2.93
N ALA A 263 -11.03 -4.08 -3.80
CA ALA A 263 -11.18 -3.77 -5.22
C ALA A 263 -12.04 -4.82 -5.94
N ALA A 264 -11.82 -6.11 -5.67
CA ALA A 264 -12.56 -7.22 -6.25
C ALA A 264 -14.06 -7.17 -5.91
N LEU A 265 -14.43 -6.76 -4.70
CA LEU A 265 -15.81 -6.63 -4.24
C LEU A 265 -16.41 -5.23 -4.48
N GLN A 266 -15.64 -4.29 -5.02
CA GLN A 266 -16.02 -2.87 -5.12
C GLN A 266 -16.51 -2.34 -3.76
N ALA A 267 -15.71 -2.57 -2.71
CA ALA A 267 -16.06 -2.19 -1.35
C ALA A 267 -16.19 -0.66 -1.22
N ASP A 268 -17.03 -0.21 -0.28
CA ASP A 268 -17.22 1.21 0.00
C ASP A 268 -16.02 1.81 0.73
N GLU A 269 -15.28 0.99 1.49
CA GLU A 269 -14.03 1.39 2.13
C GLU A 269 -13.17 0.17 2.53
N VAL A 270 -11.85 0.39 2.62
CA VAL A 270 -10.89 -0.55 3.20
C VAL A 270 -10.29 0.07 4.45
N ILE A 271 -10.21 -0.68 5.55
CA ILE A 271 -9.67 -0.19 6.82
C ILE A 271 -8.51 -1.09 7.24
N ILE A 272 -7.31 -0.53 7.35
CA ILE A 272 -6.15 -1.21 7.89
C ILE A 272 -6.03 -0.86 9.37
N TRP A 273 -6.26 -1.85 10.23
CA TRP A 273 -6.08 -1.78 11.66
C TRP A 273 -4.66 -2.22 12.03
N THR A 274 -3.95 -1.35 12.72
CA THR A 274 -2.54 -1.51 13.10
C THR A 274 -2.31 -1.00 14.53
N ASP A 275 -1.06 -0.85 14.95
CA ASP A 275 -0.65 -0.38 16.28
C ASP A 275 -0.31 1.13 16.35
N VAL A 276 -0.59 1.86 15.27
CA VAL A 276 -0.38 3.32 15.22
C VAL A 276 -1.69 4.06 14.93
N ASP A 277 -1.78 5.32 15.37
CA ASP A 277 -2.99 6.14 15.23
C ASP A 277 -3.29 6.59 13.81
N GLY A 278 -2.45 6.27 12.85
CA GLY A 278 -2.53 6.70 11.45
C GLY A 278 -1.16 7.07 10.92
N LEU A 279 -1.12 7.69 9.73
CA LEU A 279 0.10 8.27 9.19
C LEU A 279 0.41 9.58 9.91
N GLN A 280 1.68 9.76 10.29
CA GLN A 280 2.10 10.90 11.08
C GLN A 280 2.87 11.93 10.27
N THR A 281 2.89 13.16 10.75
CA THR A 281 3.61 14.28 10.13
C THR A 281 5.12 14.09 10.12
N SER A 282 5.66 13.25 11.02
CA SER A 282 7.04 12.74 11.05
C SER A 282 7.13 11.50 11.95
N ASP A 283 8.29 10.83 11.95
CA ASP A 283 8.55 9.71 12.86
C ASP A 283 8.60 10.23 14.32
N PRO A 284 7.70 9.78 15.21
CA PRO A 284 7.62 10.27 16.59
C PRO A 284 8.86 9.92 17.44
N ARG A 285 9.69 8.98 16.98
CA ARG A 285 10.96 8.63 17.63
C ARG A 285 12.06 9.65 17.34
N LEU A 286 11.91 10.45 16.28
CA LEU A 286 12.89 11.44 15.81
C LEU A 286 12.44 12.86 16.08
N VAL A 287 11.15 13.14 15.96
CA VAL A 287 10.56 14.47 16.11
C VAL A 287 9.47 14.45 17.19
N ASP A 288 9.72 15.16 18.29
CA ASP A 288 8.72 15.35 19.33
C ASP A 288 7.59 16.27 18.82
N GLY A 289 6.33 15.91 19.12
CA GLY A 289 5.16 16.69 18.71
C GLY A 289 4.64 16.39 17.31
N GLY A 290 5.03 15.26 16.70
CA GLY A 290 4.39 14.77 15.49
C GLY A 290 2.91 14.45 15.71
N CYS A 291 2.05 14.80 14.73
CA CYS A 291 0.60 14.62 14.79
C CYS A 291 0.13 13.62 13.73
N THR A 292 -0.99 12.94 14.00
CA THR A 292 -1.67 12.13 13.00
C THR A 292 -2.25 13.03 11.91
N ILE A 293 -1.98 12.69 10.65
CA ILE A 293 -2.52 13.39 9.48
C ILE A 293 -3.94 12.88 9.26
N PRO A 294 -4.97 13.74 9.34
CA PRO A 294 -6.36 13.29 9.24
C PRO A 294 -6.71 12.79 7.83
N GLU A 295 -6.19 13.44 6.79
CA GLU A 295 -6.52 13.06 5.41
C GLU A 295 -5.35 13.30 4.45
N LEU A 296 -5.12 12.33 3.56
CA LEU A 296 -4.11 12.34 2.50
C LEU A 296 -4.75 11.97 1.17
N SER A 297 -4.17 12.45 0.07
CA SER A 297 -4.41 11.89 -1.25
C SER A 297 -3.64 10.57 -1.41
N TYR A 298 -4.06 9.72 -2.37
CA TYR A 298 -3.29 8.52 -2.72
C TYR A 298 -1.85 8.83 -3.12
N ARG A 299 -1.63 9.96 -3.80
CA ARG A 299 -0.28 10.37 -4.23
C ARG A 299 0.60 10.68 -3.03
N GLU A 300 0.12 11.50 -2.09
CA GLU A 300 0.86 11.81 -0.85
C GLU A 300 1.14 10.56 -0.02
N ALA A 301 0.14 9.67 0.12
CA ALA A 301 0.31 8.41 0.84
C ALA A 301 1.33 7.48 0.15
N SER A 302 1.37 7.45 -1.19
CA SER A 302 2.38 6.70 -1.95
C SER A 302 3.79 7.24 -1.74
N GLU A 303 3.96 8.56 -1.73
CA GLU A 303 5.24 9.20 -1.45
C GLU A 303 5.72 8.89 -0.02
N LEU A 304 4.83 9.01 0.98
CA LEU A 304 5.17 8.65 2.36
C LEU A 304 5.53 7.16 2.51
N ALA A 305 4.81 6.28 1.83
CA ALA A 305 5.09 4.85 1.84
C ALA A 305 6.45 4.53 1.19
N TYR A 306 6.83 5.26 0.13
CA TYR A 306 8.10 5.09 -0.55
C TYR A 306 9.27 5.61 0.30
N PHE A 307 9.13 6.78 0.92
CA PHE A 307 10.18 7.44 1.69
C PHE A 307 10.24 7.01 3.17
N GLY A 308 9.72 5.84 3.52
CA GLY A 308 10.05 5.19 4.80
C GLY A 308 8.99 5.27 5.89
N ALA A 309 7.78 5.72 5.60
CA ALA A 309 6.66 5.48 6.50
C ALA A 309 6.36 3.98 6.52
N LYS A 310 6.86 3.26 7.54
CA LYS A 310 6.76 1.79 7.66
C LYS A 310 5.33 1.25 7.81
N VAL A 311 4.34 2.14 7.85
CA VAL A 311 2.93 1.83 8.11
C VAL A 311 2.22 1.24 6.90
N LEU A 312 2.62 1.64 5.68
CA LEU A 312 1.95 1.26 4.45
C LEU A 312 2.98 0.92 3.37
N HIS A 313 2.70 -0.10 2.56
CA HIS A 313 3.54 -0.43 1.40
C HIS A 313 2.91 0.15 0.12
N PRO A 314 3.69 0.71 -0.86
CA PRO A 314 3.14 1.29 -2.09
C PRO A 314 2.20 0.37 -2.87
N LYS A 315 2.47 -0.94 -2.91
CA LYS A 315 1.59 -1.94 -3.55
C LYS A 315 0.17 -1.93 -2.98
N THR A 316 0.02 -1.69 -1.68
CA THR A 316 -1.28 -1.65 -0.99
C THR A 316 -2.21 -0.60 -1.57
N LEU A 317 -1.67 0.55 -2.00
CA LEU A 317 -2.48 1.63 -2.57
C LEU A 317 -2.96 1.33 -3.99
N ARG A 318 -2.21 0.52 -4.74
CA ARG A 318 -2.42 0.33 -6.19
C ARG A 318 -3.83 -0.14 -6.53
N ALA A 319 -4.35 -1.15 -5.82
CA ALA A 319 -5.67 -1.72 -6.10
C ALA A 319 -6.80 -0.73 -5.79
N VAL A 320 -6.75 -0.05 -4.64
CA VAL A 320 -7.80 0.91 -4.22
C VAL A 320 -7.75 2.21 -5.02
N MET A 321 -6.57 2.63 -5.48
CA MET A 321 -6.42 3.82 -6.35
C MET A 321 -7.17 3.68 -7.66
N GLN A 322 -7.10 2.52 -8.30
CA GLN A 322 -7.76 2.24 -9.57
C GLN A 322 -9.29 2.29 -9.45
N CYS A 323 -9.81 1.88 -8.30
CA CYS A 323 -11.26 1.84 -8.03
C CYS A 323 -11.77 3.08 -7.28
N GLY A 324 -10.89 3.98 -6.84
CA GLY A 324 -11.28 5.15 -6.04
C GLY A 324 -11.80 4.84 -4.64
N ILE A 325 -11.48 3.65 -4.08
CA ILE A 325 -11.99 3.17 -2.80
C ILE A 325 -11.24 3.84 -1.64
N PRO A 326 -11.90 4.55 -0.72
CA PRO A 326 -11.24 5.14 0.45
C PRO A 326 -10.49 4.09 1.29
N LEU A 327 -9.25 4.42 1.68
CA LEU A 327 -8.44 3.59 2.56
C LEU A 327 -8.24 4.30 3.90
N TRP A 328 -8.44 3.58 5.00
CA TRP A 328 -8.21 4.10 6.34
C TRP A 328 -7.05 3.38 7.03
N ILE A 329 -6.28 4.12 7.79
CA ILE A 329 -5.31 3.58 8.74
C ILE A 329 -5.78 3.92 10.15
N ARG A 330 -6.06 2.91 10.98
CA ARG A 330 -6.63 3.09 12.31
C ARG A 330 -5.91 2.25 13.36
N ASN A 331 -5.95 2.71 14.61
CA ASN A 331 -5.30 2.02 15.73
C ASN A 331 -6.25 0.98 16.36
N THR A 332 -5.83 -0.29 16.36
CA THR A 332 -6.56 -1.38 17.03
C THR A 332 -6.65 -1.17 18.53
N PHE A 333 -5.67 -0.50 19.14
CA PHE A 333 -5.56 -0.28 20.58
C PHE A 333 -6.23 1.00 21.07
N ALA A 334 -6.61 1.87 20.12
CA ALA A 334 -7.36 3.11 20.34
C ALA A 334 -8.40 3.30 19.22
N PRO A 335 -9.42 2.43 19.13
CA PRO A 335 -10.37 2.41 18.02
C PRO A 335 -11.27 3.65 17.95
N GLU A 336 -11.37 4.42 19.03
CA GLU A 336 -12.07 5.71 19.13
C GLU A 336 -11.35 6.83 18.37
N ARG A 337 -10.04 6.70 18.10
CA ARG A 337 -9.27 7.69 17.34
C ARG A 337 -9.62 7.61 15.86
N PRO A 338 -9.78 8.75 15.18
CA PRO A 338 -10.27 8.77 13.79
C PRO A 338 -9.33 8.09 12.79
N GLY A 339 -8.01 8.14 13.03
CA GLY A 339 -7.00 7.62 12.11
C GLY A 339 -6.70 8.57 10.93
N THR A 340 -6.10 8.01 9.87
CA THR A 340 -5.83 8.71 8.62
C THR A 340 -6.72 8.16 7.52
N ARG A 341 -7.43 9.05 6.82
CA ARG A 341 -8.20 8.73 5.62
C ARG A 341 -7.38 9.02 4.37
N ILE A 342 -7.37 8.09 3.41
CA ILE A 342 -6.67 8.22 2.14
C ILE A 342 -7.70 8.13 1.02
N THR A 343 -7.78 9.17 0.18
CA THR A 343 -8.79 9.32 -0.87
C THR A 343 -8.15 9.79 -2.19
N PRO A 344 -8.86 9.78 -3.32
CA PRO A 344 -8.31 10.29 -4.58
C PRO A 344 -7.86 11.74 -4.51
N ALA A 345 -8.63 12.60 -3.84
CA ALA A 345 -8.39 14.04 -3.79
C ALA A 345 -7.55 14.48 -2.59
N GLY A 346 -7.65 13.76 -1.46
CA GLY A 346 -7.10 14.23 -0.18
C GLY A 346 -7.83 15.47 0.33
N GLN A 347 -7.36 16.02 1.45
CA GLN A 347 -7.90 17.24 2.02
C GLN A 347 -7.40 18.46 1.22
N THR A 348 -8.32 19.22 0.64
CA THR A 348 -8.03 20.51 -0.01
C THR A 348 -8.03 21.63 1.03
N GLY A 349 -7.04 22.55 0.95
CA GLY A 349 -7.04 23.79 1.74
C GLY A 349 -6.19 23.82 3.02
N THR A 350 -5.56 22.73 3.43
CA THR A 350 -4.49 22.73 4.45
C THR A 350 -3.14 22.97 3.79
N GLY A 351 -2.19 23.60 4.51
CA GLY A 351 -0.88 24.02 3.98
C GLY A 351 -0.23 22.96 3.07
N ALA A 352 0.58 23.41 2.11
CA ALA A 352 1.14 22.56 1.06
C ALA A 352 1.91 21.34 1.60
N VAL A 353 2.67 21.52 2.70
CA VAL A 353 3.45 20.45 3.33
C VAL A 353 2.62 19.77 4.42
N LYS A 354 2.54 18.45 4.37
CA LYS A 354 1.80 17.64 5.36
C LYS A 354 2.70 16.76 6.22
N ALA A 355 3.86 16.34 5.67
CA ALA A 355 4.78 15.48 6.40
C ALA A 355 6.22 15.69 5.98
N VAL A 356 7.13 15.33 6.89
CA VAL A 356 8.57 15.23 6.63
C VAL A 356 9.03 13.88 7.16
N THR A 357 9.71 13.10 6.31
CA THR A 357 10.23 11.78 6.68
C THR A 357 11.68 11.61 6.25
N ALA A 358 12.36 10.59 6.76
CA ALA A 358 13.75 10.31 6.42
C ALA A 358 14.02 8.84 6.14
N ILE A 359 14.96 8.59 5.25
CA ILE A 359 15.58 7.27 5.03
C ILE A 359 17.07 7.38 5.41
N HIS A 360 17.53 6.55 6.33
CA HIS A 360 18.89 6.62 6.87
C HIS A 360 19.81 5.45 6.47
N ASP A 361 19.25 4.34 5.98
CA ASP A 361 20.04 3.18 5.56
C ASP A 361 20.27 3.21 4.05
N VAL A 362 20.94 4.28 3.60
CA VAL A 362 21.22 4.57 2.21
C VAL A 362 22.68 4.92 2.01
N VAL A 363 23.13 4.82 0.77
CA VAL A 363 24.44 5.29 0.32
C VAL A 363 24.28 6.16 -0.91
N LEU A 364 25.09 7.18 -1.04
CA LEU A 364 25.21 7.96 -2.25
C LEU A 364 26.38 7.39 -3.06
N ILE A 365 26.11 7.03 -4.30
CA ILE A 365 27.12 6.62 -5.28
C ILE A 365 27.25 7.77 -6.26
N ASN A 366 28.48 8.26 -6.42
CA ASN A 366 28.81 9.25 -7.42
C ASN A 366 29.60 8.58 -8.54
N ILE A 367 29.17 8.78 -9.77
CA ILE A 367 29.80 8.29 -11.00
C ILE A 367 30.20 9.53 -11.79
N GLY A 368 31.49 9.80 -11.86
CA GLY A 368 31.99 11.05 -12.47
C GLY A 368 33.49 11.06 -12.63
N GLY A 369 34.02 12.25 -12.92
CA GLY A 369 35.45 12.48 -13.10
C GLY A 369 35.89 12.57 -14.57
N PRO A 370 37.16 12.90 -14.83
CA PRO A 370 37.66 13.17 -16.17
C PRO A 370 37.47 12.05 -17.18
N GLY A 371 37.57 10.78 -16.76
CA GLY A 371 37.39 9.60 -17.62
C GLY A 371 35.94 9.33 -18.06
N MET A 372 35.01 9.97 -17.41
CA MET A 372 33.59 9.87 -17.77
C MET A 372 33.14 11.00 -18.70
N VAL A 373 34.02 11.99 -18.95
CA VAL A 373 33.70 13.10 -19.85
C VAL A 373 33.57 12.61 -21.30
N GLY A 374 32.40 12.83 -21.88
CA GLY A 374 32.13 12.41 -23.25
C GLY A 374 31.71 10.93 -23.40
N VAL A 375 31.67 10.16 -22.33
CA VAL A 375 31.11 8.79 -22.34
C VAL A 375 29.65 8.88 -22.64
N GLN A 376 29.20 8.18 -23.70
CA GLN A 376 27.81 8.18 -24.10
C GLN A 376 26.98 7.29 -23.19
N ASP A 377 25.73 7.73 -22.93
CA ASP A 377 24.70 6.96 -22.22
C ASP A 377 25.10 6.47 -20.81
N VAL A 378 25.93 7.25 -20.08
CA VAL A 378 26.31 6.91 -18.69
C VAL A 378 25.08 6.67 -17.83
N LEU A 379 24.07 7.54 -17.92
CA LEU A 379 22.82 7.41 -17.16
C LEU A 379 22.07 6.11 -17.50
N GLY A 380 21.88 5.80 -18.79
CA GLY A 380 21.17 4.61 -19.23
C GLY A 380 21.89 3.33 -18.85
N ARG A 381 23.21 3.29 -18.99
CA ARG A 381 24.07 2.17 -18.57
C ARG A 381 24.01 1.96 -17.06
N THR A 382 24.12 3.04 -16.28
CA THR A 382 24.00 3.00 -14.82
C THR A 382 22.66 2.43 -14.37
N LEU A 383 21.53 2.93 -14.91
CA LEU A 383 20.20 2.45 -14.56
C LEU A 383 19.98 0.99 -14.96
N ARG A 384 20.50 0.57 -16.11
CA ARG A 384 20.43 -0.83 -16.54
C ARG A 384 21.21 -1.73 -15.59
N THR A 385 22.40 -1.30 -15.19
CA THR A 385 23.27 -2.03 -14.28
C THR A 385 22.65 -2.14 -12.88
N THR A 386 22.09 -1.05 -12.34
CA THR A 386 21.37 -1.12 -11.05
C THR A 386 20.17 -2.06 -11.10
N ALA A 387 19.45 -2.13 -12.23
CA ALA A 387 18.33 -3.06 -12.42
C ALA A 387 18.79 -4.54 -12.41
N THR A 388 19.98 -4.88 -12.96
CA THR A 388 20.48 -6.26 -12.95
C THR A 388 20.72 -6.80 -11.54
N VAL A 389 21.15 -5.92 -10.62
CA VAL A 389 21.37 -6.26 -9.20
C VAL A 389 20.12 -5.98 -8.33
N ARG A 390 18.99 -5.62 -8.95
CA ARG A 390 17.73 -5.28 -8.29
C ARG A 390 17.87 -4.18 -7.24
N ALA A 391 18.75 -3.21 -7.49
CA ALA A 391 18.91 -2.06 -6.62
C ALA A 391 17.86 -1.00 -6.95
N ASP A 392 17.00 -0.68 -5.97
CA ASP A 392 16.05 0.42 -6.07
C ASP A 392 16.80 1.75 -5.99
N VAL A 393 16.68 2.56 -7.04
CA VAL A 393 17.28 3.91 -7.05
C VAL A 393 16.28 4.88 -6.44
N LEU A 394 16.59 5.38 -5.23
CA LEU A 394 15.72 6.26 -4.45
C LEU A 394 15.79 7.72 -4.89
N LEU A 395 16.94 8.15 -5.40
CA LEU A 395 17.18 9.52 -5.88
C LEU A 395 18.25 9.50 -6.95
N ILE A 396 18.07 10.33 -7.98
CA ILE A 396 19.08 10.62 -8.99
C ILE A 396 19.23 12.13 -9.10
N SER A 397 20.48 12.58 -9.16
CA SER A 397 20.82 13.95 -9.51
C SER A 397 21.99 13.92 -10.52
N GLN A 398 21.91 14.75 -11.54
CA GLN A 398 22.92 14.85 -12.58
C GLN A 398 23.34 16.30 -12.76
N SER A 399 24.65 16.56 -12.84
CA SER A 399 25.15 17.90 -13.16
C SER A 399 24.86 18.28 -14.61
N SER A 400 24.75 19.59 -14.88
CA SER A 400 24.49 20.11 -16.23
C SER A 400 25.60 19.77 -17.23
N SER A 401 26.81 19.54 -16.74
CA SER A 401 27.98 19.16 -17.56
C SER A 401 27.98 17.69 -17.95
N GLN A 402 27.03 16.88 -17.46
CA GLN A 402 26.99 15.41 -17.61
C GLN A 402 28.21 14.67 -17.04
N ASN A 403 29.07 15.37 -16.29
CA ASN A 403 30.32 14.81 -15.78
C ASN A 403 30.14 14.09 -14.44
N ASP A 404 29.04 14.37 -13.71
CA ASP A 404 28.76 13.79 -12.42
C ASP A 404 27.30 13.31 -12.36
N LEU A 405 27.14 12.04 -12.08
CA LEU A 405 25.86 11.39 -11.84
C LEU A 405 25.84 10.87 -10.40
N CYS A 406 24.96 11.43 -9.58
CA CYS A 406 24.73 10.96 -8.21
C CYS A 406 23.49 10.10 -8.15
N LEU A 407 23.57 8.94 -7.52
CA LEU A 407 22.41 8.11 -7.20
C LEU A 407 22.46 7.67 -5.74
N VAL A 408 21.25 7.61 -5.14
CA VAL A 408 21.10 7.12 -3.77
C VAL A 408 20.36 5.80 -3.81
N ILE A 409 20.94 4.78 -3.18
CA ILE A 409 20.39 3.41 -3.10
C ILE A 409 20.40 2.90 -1.66
N PRO A 410 19.62 1.83 -1.34
CA PRO A 410 19.73 1.17 -0.04
C PRO A 410 21.12 0.63 0.25
N SER A 411 21.63 0.84 1.47
CA SER A 411 23.00 0.43 1.88
C SER A 411 23.23 -1.07 1.71
N ALA A 412 22.22 -1.91 1.90
CA ALA A 412 22.34 -3.36 1.75
C ALA A 412 22.76 -3.81 0.36
N LEU A 413 22.51 -3.00 -0.67
CA LEU A 413 22.81 -3.30 -2.08
C LEU A 413 24.04 -2.53 -2.59
N ALA A 414 24.69 -1.74 -1.73
CA ALA A 414 25.83 -0.90 -2.12
C ALA A 414 26.96 -1.70 -2.77
N LYS A 415 27.41 -2.78 -2.10
CA LYS A 415 28.54 -3.59 -2.57
C LYS A 415 28.28 -4.21 -3.94
N SER A 416 27.14 -4.92 -4.10
CA SER A 416 26.81 -5.57 -5.37
C SER A 416 26.61 -4.57 -6.50
N THR A 417 26.04 -3.39 -6.20
CA THR A 417 25.82 -2.33 -7.18
C THR A 417 27.14 -1.73 -7.64
N VAL A 418 28.05 -1.43 -6.71
CA VAL A 418 29.38 -0.87 -7.03
C VAL A 418 30.21 -1.86 -7.84
N GLU A 419 30.24 -3.14 -7.46
CA GLU A 419 30.92 -4.19 -8.23
C GLU A 419 30.38 -4.30 -9.66
N ALA A 420 29.05 -4.26 -9.84
CA ALA A 420 28.42 -4.28 -11.15
C ALA A 420 28.75 -3.03 -11.99
N LEU A 421 28.76 -1.84 -11.36
CA LEU A 421 29.13 -0.58 -12.03
C LEU A 421 30.60 -0.56 -12.45
N HIS A 422 31.53 -1.04 -11.62
CA HIS A 422 32.93 -1.20 -12.00
C HIS A 422 33.12 -2.16 -13.17
N HIS A 423 32.32 -3.23 -13.23
CA HIS A 423 32.34 -4.16 -14.37
C HIS A 423 31.79 -3.50 -15.64
N GLU A 424 30.69 -2.77 -15.55
CA GLU A 424 30.06 -2.09 -16.68
C GLU A 424 30.97 -1.02 -17.28
N PHE A 425 31.64 -0.24 -16.44
CA PHE A 425 32.51 0.86 -16.87
C PHE A 425 34.03 0.48 -16.89
N ALA A 426 34.34 -0.82 -16.88
CA ALA A 426 35.72 -1.32 -16.80
C ALA A 426 36.63 -0.79 -17.92
N HIS A 427 36.07 -0.59 -19.13
CA HIS A 427 36.86 -0.08 -20.28
C HIS A 427 37.21 1.39 -20.09
N GLU A 428 36.28 2.21 -19.66
CA GLU A 428 36.49 3.64 -19.42
C GLU A 428 37.43 3.87 -18.24
N LEU A 429 37.33 3.05 -17.20
CA LEU A 429 38.18 3.10 -16.00
C LEU A 429 39.62 2.60 -16.25
N ALA A 430 39.87 1.81 -17.30
CA ALA A 430 41.18 1.22 -17.60
C ALA A 430 42.15 2.17 -18.33
N HIS A 431 41.68 3.25 -18.92
CA HIS A 431 42.49 4.13 -19.79
C HIS A 431 43.14 5.32 -19.08
N GLU A 432 42.97 5.48 -17.77
CA GLU A 432 43.56 6.60 -17.04
C GLU A 432 44.70 6.20 -16.10
N HIS A 433 45.80 6.94 -16.22
CA HIS A 433 47.01 6.78 -15.39
C HIS A 433 46.94 7.56 -14.06
N GLU A 434 45.87 8.27 -13.77
CA GLU A 434 45.68 9.04 -12.54
C GLU A 434 44.70 8.32 -11.58
N LYS A 435 45.08 8.31 -10.29
CA LYS A 435 44.42 7.61 -9.18
C LYS A 435 43.06 8.23 -8.76
N GLU A 436 42.35 8.88 -9.64
CA GLU A 436 41.03 9.42 -9.28
C GLU A 436 39.95 8.33 -9.32
N GLU A 437 39.25 8.15 -8.21
CA GLU A 437 38.14 7.21 -8.12
C GLU A 437 36.95 7.77 -8.86
N HIS A 438 36.61 7.20 -10.03
CA HIS A 438 35.48 7.63 -10.85
C HIS A 438 34.12 7.16 -10.29
N ILE A 439 34.12 6.14 -9.43
CA ILE A 439 32.94 5.64 -8.72
C ILE A 439 33.24 5.74 -7.23
N THR A 440 32.67 6.73 -6.58
CA THR A 440 32.80 6.93 -5.13
C THR A 440 31.53 6.59 -4.39
N VAL A 441 31.67 6.15 -3.14
CA VAL A 441 30.54 5.75 -2.28
C VAL A 441 30.60 6.55 -0.99
N ASP A 442 29.54 7.29 -0.70
CA ASP A 442 29.37 7.95 0.59
C ASP A 442 28.25 7.25 1.41
N PRO A 443 28.61 6.49 2.46
CA PRO A 443 27.64 5.84 3.35
C PRO A 443 27.13 6.77 4.46
N THR A 444 27.62 8.01 4.52
CA THR A 444 27.34 8.95 5.61
C THR A 444 26.19 9.91 5.28
N VAL A 445 25.27 9.51 4.43
CA VAL A 445 24.14 10.33 3.99
C VAL A 445 22.79 9.79 4.48
N ALA A 446 21.79 10.67 4.45
CA ALA A 446 20.37 10.34 4.63
C ALA A 446 19.53 11.16 3.65
N ILE A 447 18.36 10.61 3.26
CA ILE A 447 17.37 11.34 2.47
C ILE A 447 16.32 11.93 3.43
N ILE A 448 16.02 13.21 3.29
CA ILE A 448 14.86 13.89 3.88
C ILE A 448 13.84 14.12 2.77
N ALA A 449 12.66 13.56 2.91
CA ALA A 449 11.56 13.77 1.98
C ALA A 449 10.50 14.67 2.62
N VAL A 450 10.14 15.74 1.91
CA VAL A 450 9.08 16.68 2.31
C VAL A 450 7.88 16.41 1.42
N VAL A 451 6.77 16.00 2.03
CA VAL A 451 5.58 15.52 1.33
C VAL A 451 4.39 16.45 1.55
N GLY A 452 3.65 16.73 0.49
CA GLY A 452 2.44 17.56 0.52
C GLY A 452 1.76 17.64 -0.83
N GLN A 453 0.75 18.51 -0.97
CA GLN A 453 0.04 18.72 -2.24
C GLN A 453 0.48 20.02 -2.91
N HIS A 454 0.41 20.04 -4.26
CA HIS A 454 0.66 21.24 -5.07
C HIS A 454 1.98 21.95 -4.77
N MET A 455 3.01 21.20 -4.38
CA MET A 455 4.32 21.75 -4.00
C MET A 455 4.94 22.64 -5.09
N ARG A 456 4.57 22.42 -6.35
CA ARG A 456 5.02 23.22 -7.51
C ARG A 456 4.34 24.59 -7.58
N GLY A 457 3.10 24.70 -7.08
CA GLY A 457 2.32 25.95 -7.03
C GLY A 457 2.60 26.79 -5.78
N VAL A 458 3.23 26.22 -4.76
CA VAL A 458 3.57 26.92 -3.52
C VAL A 458 4.95 27.53 -3.66
N ALA A 459 4.98 28.81 -4.03
CA ALA A 459 6.23 29.55 -4.10
C ALA A 459 6.98 29.48 -2.76
N GLY A 460 8.24 29.04 -2.82
CA GLY A 460 9.14 29.08 -1.68
C GLY A 460 9.15 27.84 -0.76
N ALA A 461 8.40 26.76 -1.02
CA ALA A 461 8.45 25.57 -0.15
C ALA A 461 9.88 25.00 -0.06
N VAL A 462 10.56 24.80 -1.18
CA VAL A 462 11.97 24.38 -1.21
C VAL A 462 12.87 25.41 -0.56
N GLY A 463 12.69 26.70 -0.87
CA GLY A 463 13.47 27.80 -0.27
C GLY A 463 13.33 27.87 1.25
N ARG A 464 12.12 27.69 1.78
CA ARG A 464 11.86 27.63 3.22
C ARG A 464 12.58 26.45 3.87
N ALA A 465 12.51 25.26 3.26
CA ALA A 465 13.21 24.09 3.76
C ALA A 465 14.71 24.30 3.77
N CYS A 466 15.30 24.83 2.67
CA CYS A 466 16.73 25.16 2.60
C CYS A 466 17.12 26.20 3.65
N SER A 467 16.31 27.25 3.85
CA SER A 467 16.58 28.27 4.88
C SER A 467 16.47 27.69 6.31
N ALA A 468 15.59 26.70 6.52
CA ALA A 468 15.48 26.02 7.81
C ALA A 468 16.76 25.20 8.09
N LEU A 469 17.30 24.51 7.09
CA LEU A 469 18.56 23.76 7.20
C LEU A 469 19.76 24.67 7.41
N ASP A 470 19.83 25.78 6.68
CA ASP A 470 20.91 26.78 6.81
C ASP A 470 20.99 27.34 8.24
N ARG A 471 19.87 27.65 8.88
CA ARG A 471 19.83 28.10 10.28
C ARG A 471 20.40 27.10 11.29
N GLU A 472 20.35 25.83 10.97
CA GLU A 472 20.90 24.74 11.81
C GLU A 472 22.30 24.29 11.32
N ASN A 473 22.91 25.01 10.35
CA ASN A 473 24.19 24.68 9.69
C ASN A 473 24.22 23.26 9.09
N VAL A 474 23.09 22.79 8.56
CA VAL A 474 23.00 21.49 7.88
C VAL A 474 23.30 21.67 6.39
N SER A 475 24.34 21.01 5.92
CA SER A 475 24.73 21.01 4.49
C SER A 475 23.75 20.17 3.66
N ILE A 476 23.47 20.63 2.44
CA ILE A 476 22.67 19.88 1.46
C ILE A 476 23.65 19.29 0.43
N VAL A 477 23.67 17.96 0.32
CA VAL A 477 24.53 17.21 -0.61
C VAL A 477 23.91 17.14 -2.00
N ALA A 478 22.60 16.87 -2.07
CA ALA A 478 21.83 16.81 -3.32
C ALA A 478 20.38 17.19 -3.08
N ILE A 479 19.71 17.66 -4.13
CA ILE A 479 18.28 17.97 -4.14
C ILE A 479 17.64 17.28 -5.34
N ALA A 480 16.48 16.67 -5.14
CA ALA A 480 15.66 16.17 -6.22
C ALA A 480 14.20 16.57 -5.99
N GLN A 481 13.57 17.03 -7.06
CA GLN A 481 12.14 17.34 -7.07
C GLN A 481 11.50 16.64 -8.27
N GLY A 482 10.54 15.75 -7.98
CA GLY A 482 9.77 15.05 -9.00
C GLY A 482 8.75 15.95 -9.68
N SER A 483 8.26 15.51 -10.83
CA SER A 483 7.16 16.17 -11.54
C SER A 483 5.78 15.96 -10.89
N THR A 484 5.70 15.08 -9.89
CA THR A 484 4.45 14.68 -9.21
C THR A 484 3.82 15.78 -8.37
N GLU A 485 4.51 16.90 -8.15
CA GLU A 485 4.06 18.03 -7.32
C GLU A 485 3.77 17.68 -5.85
N CYS A 486 4.10 16.45 -5.42
CA CYS A 486 3.80 15.96 -4.08
C CYS A 486 5.01 15.89 -3.16
N THR A 487 6.24 15.89 -3.72
CA THR A 487 7.44 15.64 -2.93
C THR A 487 8.65 16.37 -3.51
N PHE A 488 9.51 16.86 -2.61
CA PHE A 488 10.92 17.10 -2.91
C PHE A 488 11.77 16.41 -1.86
N SER A 489 12.97 15.99 -2.27
CA SER A 489 13.92 15.24 -1.45
C SER A 489 15.24 15.98 -1.33
N LEU A 490 15.82 15.97 -0.14
CA LEU A 490 17.10 16.56 0.19
C LEU A 490 18.02 15.45 0.71
N VAL A 491 19.23 15.36 0.19
CA VAL A 491 20.26 14.51 0.75
C VAL A 491 21.10 15.33 1.70
N VAL A 492 21.24 14.87 2.94
CA VAL A 492 21.99 15.55 4.00
C VAL A 492 22.96 14.57 4.66
N PRO A 493 23.99 15.05 5.39
CA PRO A 493 24.84 14.18 6.20
C PRO A 493 23.99 13.40 7.22
N LYS A 494 24.25 12.10 7.39
CA LYS A 494 23.50 11.23 8.30
C LYS A 494 23.52 11.73 9.76
N GLY A 495 24.63 12.34 10.17
CA GLY A 495 24.76 12.94 11.51
C GLY A 495 23.76 14.08 11.75
N ASP A 496 23.39 14.82 10.71
CA ASP A 496 22.53 16.00 10.78
C ASP A 496 21.04 15.67 10.51
N MET A 497 20.71 14.41 10.19
CA MET A 497 19.37 13.97 9.80
C MET A 497 18.30 14.40 10.81
N LYS A 498 18.54 14.22 12.11
CA LYS A 498 17.56 14.59 13.15
C LYS A 498 17.37 16.10 13.21
N ALA A 499 18.43 16.89 13.14
CA ALA A 499 18.37 18.36 13.12
C ALA A 499 17.61 18.84 11.88
N ALA A 500 17.86 18.25 10.72
CA ALA A 500 17.15 18.53 9.48
C ALA A 500 15.66 18.25 9.58
N LEU A 501 15.27 17.06 10.11
CA LEU A 501 13.85 16.71 10.31
C LEU A 501 13.14 17.68 11.24
N VAL A 502 13.73 17.97 12.41
CA VAL A 502 13.15 18.85 13.42
C VAL A 502 13.00 20.28 12.90
N SER A 503 14.02 20.79 12.20
CA SER A 503 13.99 22.18 11.69
C SER A 503 12.94 22.36 10.58
N ILE A 504 12.86 21.42 9.64
CA ILE A 504 11.85 21.45 8.56
C ILE A 504 10.44 21.25 9.14
N HIS A 505 10.25 20.30 10.07
CA HIS A 505 8.97 20.07 10.73
C HIS A 505 8.47 21.33 11.45
N ARG A 506 9.36 22.03 12.17
CA ARG A 506 9.07 23.30 12.84
C ARG A 506 8.76 24.41 11.83
N GLU A 507 9.54 24.55 10.76
CA GLU A 507 9.37 25.56 9.72
C GLU A 507 7.98 25.49 9.07
N PHE A 508 7.47 24.27 8.86
CA PHE A 508 6.15 24.06 8.28
C PHE A 508 5.03 23.89 9.32
N GLN A 509 5.32 24.08 10.62
CA GLN A 509 4.34 24.00 11.71
C GLN A 509 3.55 22.69 11.72
N LEU A 510 4.22 21.56 11.52
CA LEU A 510 3.55 20.27 11.33
C LEU A 510 3.06 19.64 12.64
N GLY A 511 3.50 20.13 13.81
CA GLY A 511 3.13 19.65 15.14
C GLY A 511 1.84 20.23 15.71
N ASP A 512 1.30 21.30 15.14
CA ASP A 512 0.14 22.00 15.69
C ASP A 512 -1.08 21.83 14.78
N THR A 513 -2.01 20.96 15.21
CA THR A 513 -3.27 20.74 14.47
C THR A 513 -4.27 21.91 14.64
N ALA A 514 -4.13 22.73 15.69
CA ALA A 514 -5.03 23.86 15.95
C ALA A 514 -4.74 25.05 15.02
N SER A 515 -3.49 25.26 14.62
CA SER A 515 -3.09 26.34 13.72
C SER A 515 -3.38 26.07 12.24
N ARG A 516 -3.67 24.82 11.86
CA ARG A 516 -3.99 24.46 10.46
C ARG A 516 -5.35 24.93 9.95
N SER A 517 -6.25 25.35 10.84
CA SER A 517 -7.59 25.86 10.46
C SER A 517 -7.60 27.32 10.02
N VAL A 518 -6.49 28.06 10.14
CA VAL A 518 -6.41 29.51 9.88
C VAL A 518 -5.13 29.87 9.10
N ALA A 519 -4.77 29.13 8.09
CA ALA A 519 -3.80 29.63 7.11
C ALA A 519 -4.57 30.54 6.12
N GLU A 520 -4.34 31.86 6.21
CA GLU A 520 -4.80 32.78 5.19
C GLU A 520 -4.41 32.28 3.79
N PRO A 521 -5.30 32.42 2.80
CA PRO A 521 -4.95 32.06 1.43
C PRO A 521 -3.79 32.97 1.00
N VAL A 522 -2.63 32.36 0.76
CA VAL A 522 -1.50 33.04 0.12
C VAL A 522 -2.01 33.55 -1.21
N THR A 523 -2.15 34.85 -1.37
CA THR A 523 -2.52 35.49 -2.63
C THR A 523 -1.58 34.96 -3.72
N PRO A 524 -2.09 34.40 -4.80
CA PRO A 524 -1.24 33.94 -5.90
C PRO A 524 -0.52 35.18 -6.47
N TYR A 525 0.79 35.12 -6.58
CA TYR A 525 1.57 36.07 -7.35
C TYR A 525 0.97 36.17 -8.75
N PRO A 526 0.81 37.40 -9.31
CA PRO A 526 0.25 37.57 -10.63
C PRO A 526 1.10 36.77 -11.64
N CYS A 527 0.44 35.87 -12.35
CA CYS A 527 1.03 35.16 -13.47
C CYS A 527 1.73 36.14 -14.40
N TYR A 528 2.93 35.80 -14.81
CA TYR A 528 3.63 36.46 -15.90
C TYR A 528 2.66 36.66 -17.06
N GLN A 529 2.37 37.95 -17.36
CA GLN A 529 1.65 38.31 -18.56
C GLN A 529 2.44 37.79 -19.75
N THR A 530 1.80 37.00 -20.58
CA THR A 530 2.31 36.61 -21.89
C THR A 530 2.68 37.85 -22.64
N LEU A 531 3.94 37.96 -23.03
CA LEU A 531 4.42 38.99 -23.96
C LEU A 531 3.56 38.92 -25.24
N PRO A 532 3.14 40.08 -25.81
CA PRO A 532 2.37 40.09 -27.04
C PRO A 532 3.20 39.54 -28.19
N ASP A 533 2.59 38.66 -28.97
CA ASP A 533 3.12 38.15 -30.22
C ASP A 533 3.44 39.32 -31.18
N ASN A 534 4.72 39.56 -31.37
CA ASN A 534 5.19 40.43 -32.45
C ASN A 534 5.14 39.63 -33.78
N THR A 535 3.97 39.59 -34.39
CA THR A 535 3.87 39.26 -35.82
C THR A 535 4.39 40.44 -36.62
N HIS A 536 5.64 40.37 -37.04
CA HIS A 536 6.15 41.23 -38.10
C HIS A 536 5.49 40.86 -39.41
N THR A 537 4.57 41.74 -39.87
CA THR A 537 4.12 41.85 -41.25
C THR A 537 5.29 42.37 -42.09
N GLU A 538 5.90 41.51 -42.89
CA GLU A 538 6.68 41.94 -44.04
C GLU A 538 5.70 42.44 -45.11
N GLN A 539 5.68 43.76 -45.35
CA GLN A 539 5.21 44.33 -46.62
C GLN A 539 6.41 44.89 -47.38
N GLY A 540 6.49 44.42 -48.60
CA GLY A 540 7.48 44.56 -49.61
C GLY A 540 8.05 45.96 -49.92
N LYS A 541 9.31 45.90 -50.33
CA LYS A 541 9.77 46.49 -51.60
C LYS A 541 11.05 45.79 -52.02
#